data_cdd5115b9d3a770b153b435384319aa6
#
_entry.id   cdd5115b9d3a770b153b435384319aa6
#
_cell.length_a   1.000
_cell.length_b   1.000
_cell.length_c   1.000
_cell.angle_alpha   90.00
_cell.angle_beta   90.00
_cell.angle_gamma   90.00
#
_symmetry.space_group_name_H-M   'P 1'
#
loop_
_entity.id
_entity.type
_entity.pdbx_description
1 polymer ?
#
loop_
_entity_poly.entity_id
_entity_poly.type
_entity_poly.pdbx_seq_one_letter_code
_entity_poly.pdbx_strand_id
1 'polypeptide(L)'
;MKKLLTITAIALSSVAVYNNAMAQGFNDGNNQVIQQGFVDESVIVKTVDHALNAYDDTPVRLDGQIVKQIGKNDFLFKDASGKEIQIEVSKKAWNGVTIGPQDNIQIIGKVDKEWNKTDIDVKQVIKK
;
A
#
# COMPACT_ATOMS: atom_id res chain seq x y z
N MET A 1 -25.41 0.53 10.38
CA MET A 1 -25.88 0.67 10.96
C MET A 1 -26.31 0.72 11.19
N LYS A 2 -25.42 0.50 10.95
CA LYS A 2 -25.77 0.54 11.44
C LYS A 2 -26.20 0.41 11.73
N LYS A 3 -25.86 0.43 11.11
CA LYS A 3 -26.27 0.55 11.67
C LYS A 3 -26.62 0.37 12.04
N LEU A 4 -26.35 0.28 11.44
CA LEU A 4 -26.75 0.53 11.99
C LEU A 4 -26.82 0.30 12.30
N LEU A 5 -26.49 0.14 12.07
CA LEU A 5 -26.65 0.37 12.58
C LEU A 5 -26.54 0.18 12.86
N THR A 6 -26.16 0.04 12.55
CA THR A 6 -26.14 0.25 13.01
C THR A 6 -25.88 0.17 13.27
N ILE A 7 -25.82 0.00 13.30
CA ILE A 7 -25.76 0.30 13.76
C ILE A 7 -25.59 0.12 13.97
N THR A 8 -25.20 0.00 13.59
CA THR A 8 -25.20 0.16 13.97
C THR A 8 -24.93 0.12 14.21
N ALA A 9 -25.05 -0.03 13.82
CA ALA A 9 -25.02 0.24 14.20
C ALA A 9 -24.54 0.26 14.39
N ILE A 10 -24.11 0.03 14.48
CA ILE A 10 -23.90 0.32 14.81
C ILE A 10 -23.56 0.27 14.97
N ALA A 11 -23.37 0.18 14.26
CA ALA A 11 -23.31 0.41 14.52
C ALA A 11 -22.87 0.43 14.68
N LEU A 12 -22.40 0.42 14.56
CA LEU A 12 -22.28 0.67 14.84
C LEU A 12 -21.90 0.57 14.97
N SER A 13 -21.61 0.54 14.30
CA SER A 13 -21.51 0.73 14.56
C SER A 13 -21.04 0.63 14.72
N SER A 14 -20.67 0.48 14.26
CA SER A 14 -20.54 0.67 14.51
C SER A 14 -20.12 0.44 14.60
N VAL A 15 -19.68 0.11 13.98
CA VAL A 15 -19.58 0.17 14.20
C VAL A 15 -19.32 -0.18 14.19
N ALA A 16 -19.19 -0.41 13.85
CA ALA A 16 -19.18 -0.49 14.03
C ALA A 16 -18.90 -0.81 14.05
N VAL A 17 -18.76 -1.03 13.74
CA VAL A 17 -18.78 -1.07 13.97
C VAL A 17 -18.69 -1.45 14.02
N TYR A 18 -18.52 -1.55 14.02
CA TYR A 18 -18.69 -1.60 14.30
C TYR A 18 -18.70 -2.25 14.41
N ASN A 19 -18.65 -2.40 13.83
CA ASN A 19 -18.78 -2.67 14.10
C ASN A 19 -18.59 -3.18 14.24
N ASN A 20 -18.52 -3.36 14.05
CA ASN A 20 -18.47 -3.61 14.39
C ASN A 20 -18.25 -3.88 14.54
N ALA A 21 -18.13 -3.81 14.39
CA ALA A 21 -18.04 -3.95 14.63
C ALA A 21 -17.94 -4.06 14.39
N MET A 22 -17.89 -4.18 13.96
CA MET A 22 -17.86 -4.26 13.90
C MET A 22 -18.00 -4.13 13.30
N ALA A 23 -18.04 -4.40 13.03
CA ALA A 23 -18.03 -4.15 12.63
C ALA A 23 -17.86 -3.88 11.63
N GLN A 24 -18.07 -3.89 11.35
CA GLN A 24 -17.72 -3.58 10.11
C GLN A 24 -16.38 -2.88 9.89
N GLY A 25 -15.58 -2.98 8.90
CA GLY A 25 -14.35 -2.26 8.63
C GLY A 25 -13.36 -2.08 9.78
N PHE A 26 -13.62 -2.62 10.95
CA PHE A 26 -12.71 -2.46 12.07
C PHE A 26 -11.95 -3.73 12.36
N ASN A 27 -10.69 -3.56 12.66
CA ASN A 27 -9.81 -4.65 13.02
C ASN A 27 -9.13 -4.28 14.32
N ASP A 28 -9.11 -5.16 15.27
CA ASP A 28 -8.54 -4.89 16.58
C ASP A 28 -7.01 -4.94 16.58
N GLY A 29 -6.41 -5.12 15.42
CA GLY A 29 -4.96 -5.14 15.29
C GLY A 29 -4.32 -6.49 15.51
N ASN A 30 -5.08 -7.47 15.96
CA ASN A 30 -4.50 -8.77 16.24
C ASN A 30 -4.45 -9.68 15.04
N ASN A 31 -5.38 -9.56 14.13
CA ASN A 31 -5.42 -10.47 13.01
C ASN A 31 -4.69 -9.97 11.80
N GLN A 32 -4.11 -8.79 11.86
CA GLN A 32 -3.22 -8.27 10.82
C GLN A 32 -3.85 -8.25 9.44
N VAL A 33 -5.14 -8.17 9.37
CA VAL A 33 -5.83 -8.19 8.10
C VAL A 33 -6.08 -6.76 7.68
N ILE A 34 -5.77 -6.47 6.42
CA ILE A 34 -6.11 -5.19 5.82
C ILE A 34 -7.57 -5.27 5.47
N GLN A 35 -8.38 -4.51 6.16
CA GLN A 35 -9.81 -4.44 5.89
C GLN A 35 -10.13 -3.14 5.21
N GLN A 36 -11.31 -3.09 4.63
CA GLN A 36 -11.74 -1.85 4.02
C GLN A 36 -11.78 -0.77 5.09
N GLY A 37 -11.04 0.28 4.84
CA GLY A 37 -11.03 1.41 5.73
C GLY A 37 -10.10 1.31 6.92
N PHE A 38 -9.44 0.17 7.14
CA PHE A 38 -8.50 0.08 8.24
C PHE A 38 -7.17 -0.51 7.78
N VAL A 39 -6.10 0.14 8.16
CA VAL A 39 -4.74 -0.33 7.92
C VAL A 39 -3.94 -0.12 9.20
N ASP A 40 -3.27 -1.17 9.66
CA ASP A 40 -2.38 -1.07 10.81
C ASP A 40 -1.04 -0.51 10.30
N GLU A 41 -0.76 0.73 10.65
CA GLU A 41 0.45 1.41 10.19
C GLU A 41 1.73 0.71 10.63
N SER A 42 1.68 -0.03 11.72
CA SER A 42 2.88 -0.69 12.22
C SER A 42 3.37 -1.82 11.33
N VAL A 43 2.53 -2.35 10.44
CA VAL A 43 2.92 -3.43 9.54
C VAL A 43 3.27 -2.93 8.15
N ILE A 44 3.15 -1.64 7.90
CA ILE A 44 3.45 -1.09 6.58
C ILE A 44 4.95 -0.79 6.48
N VAL A 45 5.57 -1.33 5.44
CA VAL A 45 6.98 -1.07 5.16
C VAL A 45 7.12 0.30 4.51
N LYS A 46 8.07 1.10 4.98
CA LYS A 46 8.22 2.49 4.53
C LYS A 46 9.59 2.81 3.94
N THR A 47 10.45 1.83 3.79
CA THR A 47 11.76 2.03 3.15
C THR A 47 12.02 0.90 2.17
N VAL A 48 12.84 1.21 1.15
CA VAL A 48 13.25 0.20 0.17
C VAL A 48 14.02 -0.93 0.85
N ASP A 49 14.90 -0.58 1.79
CA ASP A 49 15.69 -1.59 2.48
C ASP A 49 14.81 -2.62 3.19
N HIS A 50 13.80 -2.15 3.90
CA HIS A 50 12.86 -3.05 4.57
C HIS A 50 12.03 -3.84 3.56
N ALA A 51 11.66 -3.22 2.43
CA ALA A 51 10.89 -3.93 1.40
C ALA A 51 11.69 -5.09 0.82
N LEU A 52 12.98 -4.89 0.60
CA LEU A 52 13.83 -5.95 0.05
C LEU A 52 13.92 -7.16 0.96
N ASN A 53 13.70 -6.97 2.25
CA ASN A 53 13.80 -8.04 3.25
C ASN A 53 12.44 -8.48 3.77
N ALA A 54 11.35 -7.93 3.26
CA ALA A 54 10.02 -8.26 3.74
C ALA A 54 9.50 -9.54 3.10
N TYR A 55 8.49 -10.11 3.72
CA TYR A 55 7.80 -11.26 3.15
C TYR A 55 6.95 -10.85 1.96
N ASP A 56 6.64 -11.84 1.13
CA ASP A 56 5.71 -11.65 0.03
C ASP A 56 4.38 -11.08 0.54
N ASP A 57 3.78 -10.22 -0.26
CA ASP A 57 2.48 -9.57 0.02
C ASP A 57 2.50 -8.57 1.18
N THR A 58 3.67 -8.23 1.71
CA THR A 58 3.75 -7.22 2.76
C THR A 58 3.36 -5.85 2.18
N PRO A 59 2.47 -5.10 2.84
CA PRO A 59 2.09 -3.78 2.34
C PRO A 59 3.23 -2.78 2.47
N VAL A 60 3.32 -1.90 1.48
CA VAL A 60 4.36 -0.87 1.47
C VAL A 60 3.76 0.48 1.14
N ARG A 61 4.40 1.51 1.68
CA ARG A 61 4.14 2.91 1.33
C ARG A 61 5.50 3.60 1.28
N LEU A 62 5.98 3.84 0.08
CA LEU A 62 7.35 4.34 -0.11
C LEU A 62 7.33 5.72 -0.73
N ASP A 63 8.15 6.60 -0.18
CA ASP A 63 8.36 7.94 -0.75
C ASP A 63 9.67 7.96 -1.50
N GLY A 64 9.67 8.54 -2.69
CA GLY A 64 10.88 8.64 -3.48
C GLY A 64 10.62 9.07 -4.90
N GLN A 65 11.42 8.54 -5.82
CA GLN A 65 11.40 8.94 -7.22
C GLN A 65 11.55 7.71 -8.10
N ILE A 66 10.95 7.76 -9.27
CA ILE A 66 11.22 6.77 -10.30
C ILE A 66 12.41 7.28 -11.11
N VAL A 67 13.48 6.50 -11.17
CA VAL A 67 14.69 6.94 -11.85
C VAL A 67 14.72 6.56 -13.31
N LYS A 68 14.07 5.48 -13.70
CA LYS A 68 13.95 5.12 -15.12
C LYS A 68 12.92 4.03 -15.31
N GLN A 69 12.48 3.91 -16.55
CA GLN A 69 11.61 2.83 -17.00
C GLN A 69 12.49 1.70 -17.55
N ILE A 70 12.20 0.47 -17.12
CA ILE A 70 12.99 -0.69 -17.54
C ILE A 70 12.16 -1.74 -18.26
N GLY A 71 10.86 -1.53 -18.39
CA GLY A 71 9.98 -2.42 -19.12
C GLY A 71 8.67 -1.72 -19.36
N LYS A 72 7.70 -2.44 -19.92
CA LYS A 72 6.41 -1.82 -20.23
C LYS A 72 5.73 -1.28 -18.99
N ASN A 73 5.72 -2.07 -17.92
CA ASN A 73 5.12 -1.67 -16.64
C ASN A 73 6.15 -1.66 -15.52
N ASP A 74 7.42 -1.80 -15.85
CA ASP A 74 8.48 -1.97 -14.86
C ASP A 74 9.35 -0.73 -14.81
N PHE A 75 9.63 -0.30 -13.60
CA PHE A 75 10.38 0.92 -13.35
C PHE A 75 11.36 0.68 -12.22
N LEU A 76 12.37 1.52 -12.14
CA LEU A 76 13.32 1.50 -11.04
C LEU A 76 12.99 2.67 -10.12
N PHE A 77 12.74 2.37 -8.85
CA PHE A 77 12.34 3.34 -7.84
C PHE A 77 13.47 3.50 -6.83
N LYS A 78 13.69 4.74 -6.40
CA LYS A 78 14.74 5.06 -5.42
C LYS A 78 14.12 5.87 -4.28
N ASP A 79 14.36 5.45 -3.05
CA ASP A 79 13.88 6.19 -1.89
C ASP A 79 14.92 7.22 -1.42
N ALA A 80 14.61 7.91 -0.32
CA ALA A 80 15.46 8.97 0.19
C ALA A 80 16.83 8.49 0.64
N SER A 81 16.95 7.20 0.98
CA SER A 81 18.24 6.64 1.38
C SER A 81 19.16 6.36 0.20
N GLY A 82 18.64 6.44 -1.02
CA GLY A 82 19.39 6.10 -2.22
C GLY A 82 19.29 4.64 -2.64
N LYS A 83 18.59 3.83 -1.88
CA LYS A 83 18.37 2.43 -2.23
C LYS A 83 17.33 2.33 -3.34
N GLU A 84 17.52 1.35 -4.21
CA GLU A 84 16.66 1.17 -5.38
C GLU A 84 15.97 -0.19 -5.34
N ILE A 85 14.78 -0.23 -5.91
CA ILE A 85 14.02 -1.46 -6.03
C ILE A 85 13.19 -1.37 -7.32
N GLN A 86 13.00 -2.52 -7.96
CA GLN A 86 12.13 -2.57 -9.12
C GLN A 86 10.69 -2.51 -8.67
N ILE A 87 9.88 -1.76 -9.41
CA ILE A 87 8.44 -1.67 -9.15
C ILE A 87 7.69 -1.96 -10.44
N GLU A 88 6.49 -2.48 -10.30
CA GLU A 88 5.58 -2.70 -11.41
C GLU A 88 4.37 -1.81 -11.22
N VAL A 89 4.08 -0.97 -12.22
CA VAL A 89 2.97 -0.03 -12.16
C VAL A 89 2.10 -0.24 -13.40
N SER A 90 0.92 -0.81 -13.20
CA SER A 90 -0.01 -1.01 -14.29
C SER A 90 -0.65 0.32 -14.68
N LYS A 91 -1.27 0.34 -15.85
CA LYS A 91 -2.00 1.51 -16.29
C LYS A 91 -3.08 1.90 -15.29
N LYS A 92 -3.72 0.92 -14.70
CA LYS A 92 -4.75 1.16 -13.68
C LYS A 92 -4.15 1.83 -12.44
N ALA A 93 -2.96 1.39 -12.03
CA ALA A 93 -2.30 1.98 -10.86
C ALA A 93 -1.88 3.42 -11.11
N TRP A 94 -1.50 3.75 -12.33
CA TRP A 94 -1.19 5.13 -12.69
C TRP A 94 -2.40 6.04 -12.55
N ASN A 95 -3.56 5.54 -12.90
CA ASN A 95 -4.82 6.26 -12.74
C ASN A 95 -4.76 7.70 -13.29
N GLY A 96 -4.14 7.87 -14.46
CA GLY A 96 -4.02 9.17 -15.10
C GLY A 96 -2.92 10.06 -14.59
N VAL A 97 -2.17 9.63 -13.58
CA VAL A 97 -1.05 10.42 -13.06
C VAL A 97 0.11 10.36 -14.03
N THR A 98 0.72 11.51 -14.30
CA THR A 98 1.92 11.60 -15.12
C THR A 98 3.04 12.22 -14.31
N ILE A 99 4.19 11.55 -14.26
CA ILE A 99 5.33 12.04 -13.50
C ILE A 99 6.60 11.89 -14.32
N GLY A 100 7.62 12.62 -13.92
CA GLY A 100 8.95 12.49 -14.48
C GLY A 100 9.95 12.05 -13.42
N PRO A 101 11.21 11.83 -13.81
CA PRO A 101 12.20 11.29 -12.87
C PRO A 101 12.55 12.21 -11.71
N GLN A 102 12.19 13.49 -11.81
CA GLN A 102 12.49 14.44 -10.75
C GLN A 102 11.33 14.68 -9.80
N ASP A 103 10.18 14.08 -10.09
CA ASP A 103 9.02 14.28 -9.25
C ASP A 103 9.11 13.42 -8.01
N ASN A 104 8.78 14.01 -6.86
CA ASN A 104 8.65 13.25 -5.63
C ASN A 104 7.28 12.61 -5.61
N ILE A 105 7.27 11.31 -5.38
CA ILE A 105 6.02 10.56 -5.38
C ILE A 105 5.97 9.65 -4.17
N GLN A 106 4.78 9.20 -3.87
CA GLN A 106 4.56 8.11 -2.94
C GLN A 106 3.92 6.96 -3.70
N ILE A 107 4.46 5.76 -3.51
CA ILE A 107 3.84 4.57 -4.06
C ILE A 107 3.24 3.74 -2.94
N ILE A 108 2.08 3.18 -3.21
CA ILE A 108 1.37 2.32 -2.28
C ILE A 108 1.15 1.00 -2.99
N GLY A 109 1.51 -0.09 -2.34
CA GLY A 109 1.37 -1.40 -2.94
C GLY A 109 1.78 -2.48 -1.98
N LYS A 110 2.31 -3.54 -2.54
CA LYS A 110 2.77 -4.68 -1.73
C LYS A 110 4.03 -5.28 -2.33
N VAL A 111 4.78 -5.97 -1.48
CA VAL A 111 5.97 -6.70 -1.91
C VAL A 111 5.55 -7.90 -2.73
N ASP A 112 6.17 -8.07 -3.88
CA ASP A 112 6.01 -9.27 -4.72
C ASP A 112 7.34 -9.98 -4.71
N LYS A 113 7.42 -11.06 -3.95
CA LYS A 113 8.67 -11.78 -3.77
C LYS A 113 8.59 -13.12 -4.46
N GLU A 114 9.44 -13.28 -5.47
CA GLU A 114 9.64 -14.55 -6.13
C GLU A 114 10.98 -15.13 -5.66
N TRP A 115 11.20 -16.39 -5.96
CA TRP A 115 12.33 -17.08 -5.36
C TRP A 115 13.68 -16.40 -5.61
N ASN A 116 13.84 -15.65 -6.68
CA ASN A 116 15.12 -14.99 -6.99
C ASN A 116 14.96 -13.49 -7.25
N LYS A 117 13.82 -12.90 -6.91
CA LYS A 117 13.55 -11.51 -7.24
C LYS A 117 12.55 -10.91 -6.27
N THR A 118 12.77 -9.65 -5.92
CA THR A 118 11.83 -8.89 -5.09
C THR A 118 11.51 -7.60 -5.81
N ASP A 119 10.22 -7.35 -6.04
CA ASP A 119 9.79 -6.05 -6.55
C ASP A 119 8.52 -5.63 -5.83
N ILE A 120 8.02 -4.47 -6.19
CA ILE A 120 6.80 -3.93 -5.58
C ILE A 120 5.71 -3.93 -6.62
N ASP A 121 4.58 -4.53 -6.28
CA ASP A 121 3.36 -4.44 -7.08
C ASP A 121 2.63 -3.19 -6.63
N VAL A 122 2.74 -2.12 -7.42
CA VAL A 122 2.20 -0.83 -7.05
C VAL A 122 0.71 -0.79 -7.37
N LYS A 123 -0.06 -0.36 -6.38
CA LYS A 123 -1.51 -0.22 -6.54
C LYS A 123 -1.93 1.22 -6.76
N GLN A 124 -1.12 2.17 -6.30
CA GLN A 124 -1.46 3.59 -6.41
C GLN A 124 -0.19 4.42 -6.42
N VAL A 125 -0.18 5.46 -7.24
CA VAL A 125 0.90 6.44 -7.28
C VAL A 125 0.31 7.80 -6.91
N ILE A 126 0.96 8.48 -5.97
CA ILE A 126 0.54 9.80 -5.51
C ILE A 126 1.69 10.76 -5.79
N LYS A 127 1.41 11.79 -6.56
CA LYS A 127 2.38 12.86 -6.80
C LYS A 127 2.35 13.82 -5.61
N LYS A 128 3.52 14.09 -5.07
CA LYS A 128 3.63 14.92 -3.87
C LYS A 128 3.88 16.38 -4.21
#